data_c1893ab3554cced6254d429d62c5eaf2
#
_entry.id   c1893ab3554cced6254d429d62c5eaf2
#
_cell.length_a   1.000
_cell.length_b   1.000
_cell.length_c   1.000
_cell.angle_alpha   90.00
_cell.angle_beta   90.00
_cell.angle_gamma   90.00
#
_symmetry.space_group_name_H-M   'P 1'
#
loop_
_entity.id
_entity.type
_entity.pdbx_description
1 polymer ?
#
loop_
_entity_poly.entity_id
_entity_poly.type
_entity_poly.pdbx_seq_one_letter_code
_entity_poly.pdbx_strand_id
1 'polypeptide(L)'
;MTAVTSLQRVDADEGGMGYLQSIPRRAVTIYLPLLVFVVVLLFPFYWMAVTAIKPNIEMTRYDQFSPFWVVDPTLEHINYLLFQTSYPGWLVNTIVISTAATFLSLVAAVLAAYAIERLRFSGSRQVGLGIFLAYLVPPSILFIPLAVMVFNLGLYDTPFALILTYPTFLMPFCTWLLMGYFRSIPFELEECALIDGASRWQILTKIVLPLSVPGLISAGIFAFTLSWNEFIYALTFIQSSENKTVPVGVLTELVRSDVYEWGALMAGALIGSLPVVILYSFFVEHYVSSMTGAVKE
;
A
#
# COMPACT_ATOMS: atom_id res chain seq x y z
N MET A 1 64.24 -19.40 29.00
CA MET A 1 63.79 -18.01 29.05
C MET A 1 62.84 -17.78 27.92
N THR A 2 61.56 -18.00 28.20
CA THR A 2 60.46 -17.92 27.23
C THR A 2 59.51 -16.83 27.73
N ALA A 3 59.51 -15.71 27.04
CA ALA A 3 58.56 -14.62 27.28
C ALA A 3 57.25 -14.98 26.52
N VAL A 4 56.22 -15.30 27.29
CA VAL A 4 54.86 -15.44 26.76
C VAL A 4 54.27 -14.03 26.69
N THR A 5 54.14 -13.54 25.46
CA THR A 5 53.44 -12.29 25.17
C THR A 5 51.95 -12.53 25.29
N SER A 6 51.33 -12.07 26.37
CA SER A 6 49.89 -12.01 26.54
C SER A 6 49.29 -11.05 25.52
N LEU A 7 48.65 -11.60 24.49
CA LEU A 7 47.76 -10.85 23.62
C LEU A 7 46.58 -10.39 24.46
N GLN A 8 46.54 -9.12 24.85
CA GLN A 8 45.35 -8.43 25.26
C GLN A 8 44.39 -8.45 24.08
N ARG A 9 43.35 -9.30 24.15
CA ARG A 9 42.15 -9.12 23.36
C ARG A 9 41.56 -7.77 23.77
N VAL A 10 41.59 -6.84 22.89
CA VAL A 10 40.84 -5.61 22.99
C VAL A 10 39.38 -5.98 22.84
N ASP A 11 38.68 -6.04 23.96
CA ASP A 11 37.20 -6.12 24.00
C ASP A 11 36.67 -4.77 23.52
N ALA A 12 36.59 -4.59 22.20
CA ALA A 12 36.21 -3.33 21.56
C ALA A 12 34.72 -3.24 21.26
N ASP A 13 33.86 -4.19 21.74
CA ASP A 13 32.46 -4.23 21.32
C ASP A 13 31.43 -4.31 22.45
N GLU A 14 31.82 -4.23 23.72
CA GLU A 14 30.84 -4.21 24.82
C GLU A 14 30.29 -2.82 25.16
N GLY A 15 30.86 -1.75 24.64
CA GLY A 15 30.51 -0.37 24.99
C GLY A 15 29.14 0.08 24.47
N GLY A 16 28.69 -0.44 23.32
CA GLY A 16 27.47 0.01 22.66
C GLY A 16 26.17 -0.64 23.20
N MET A 17 26.19 -1.94 23.41
CA MET A 17 24.99 -2.68 23.89
C MET A 17 24.82 -2.61 25.42
N GLY A 18 25.91 -2.59 26.19
CA GLY A 18 25.84 -2.43 27.66
C GLY A 18 25.23 -1.09 28.09
N TYR A 19 25.42 -0.03 27.31
CA TYR A 19 24.82 1.27 27.56
C TYR A 19 23.29 1.23 27.47
N LEU A 20 22.72 0.44 26.54
CA LEU A 20 21.28 0.28 26.36
C LEU A 20 20.64 -0.75 27.29
N GLN A 21 21.40 -1.48 28.09
CA GLN A 21 20.84 -2.51 28.98
C GLN A 21 20.16 -1.94 30.23
N SER A 22 20.44 -0.70 30.62
CA SER A 22 19.78 -0.08 31.77
C SER A 22 18.34 0.36 31.40
N ILE A 23 17.34 -0.11 32.16
CA ILE A 23 15.90 0.20 31.98
C ILE A 23 15.63 1.71 31.84
N PRO A 24 16.17 2.60 32.73
CA PRO A 24 15.88 4.04 32.64
C PRO A 24 16.45 4.67 31.37
N ARG A 25 17.56 4.17 30.85
CA ARG A 25 18.14 4.69 29.58
C ARG A 25 17.32 4.22 28.39
N ARG A 26 16.88 2.97 28.34
CA ARG A 26 15.95 2.49 27.31
C ARG A 26 14.66 3.29 27.30
N ALA A 27 14.16 3.63 28.49
CA ALA A 27 12.95 4.44 28.61
C ALA A 27 13.11 5.80 27.91
N VAL A 28 14.22 6.47 28.12
CA VAL A 28 14.46 7.82 27.55
C VAL A 28 14.93 7.78 26.10
N THR A 29 15.82 6.83 25.74
CA THR A 29 16.43 6.85 24.39
C THR A 29 15.64 6.11 23.33
N ILE A 30 14.79 5.14 23.73
CA ILE A 30 14.02 4.32 22.80
C ILE A 30 12.52 4.54 23.02
N TYR A 31 12.00 4.28 24.23
CA TYR A 31 10.57 4.28 24.43
C TYR A 31 9.94 5.68 24.42
N LEU A 32 10.62 6.71 24.91
CA LEU A 32 10.09 8.07 24.87
C LEU A 32 10.01 8.63 23.42
N PRO A 33 11.06 8.55 22.58
CA PRO A 33 10.91 8.93 21.18
C PRO A 33 9.88 8.10 20.44
N LEU A 34 9.84 6.77 20.69
CA LEU A 34 8.85 5.89 20.09
C LEU A 34 7.42 6.29 20.49
N LEU A 35 7.20 6.59 21.79
CA LEU A 35 5.90 7.06 22.28
C LEU A 35 5.47 8.35 21.59
N VAL A 36 6.38 9.32 21.47
CA VAL A 36 6.10 10.58 20.77
C VAL A 36 5.72 10.32 19.31
N PHE A 37 6.48 9.47 18.61
CA PHE A 37 6.17 9.08 17.25
C PHE A 37 4.79 8.42 17.13
N VAL A 38 4.49 7.46 18.00
CA VAL A 38 3.20 6.74 18.00
C VAL A 38 2.04 7.70 18.27
N VAL A 39 2.17 8.61 19.23
CA VAL A 39 1.14 9.61 19.55
C VAL A 39 0.89 10.53 18.35
N VAL A 40 1.95 11.04 17.72
CA VAL A 40 1.83 11.91 16.53
C VAL A 40 1.18 11.17 15.37
N LEU A 41 1.57 9.91 15.11
CA LEU A 41 1.01 9.11 14.02
C LEU A 41 -0.44 8.68 14.25
N LEU A 42 -0.82 8.42 15.51
CA LEU A 42 -2.19 8.01 15.84
C LEU A 42 -3.14 9.21 16.02
N PHE A 43 -2.61 10.40 16.19
CA PHE A 43 -3.42 11.61 16.40
C PHE A 43 -4.47 11.87 15.30
N PRO A 44 -4.15 11.77 13.99
CA PRO A 44 -5.16 11.92 12.95
C PRO A 44 -6.31 10.90 13.07
N PHE A 45 -6.01 9.65 13.38
CA PHE A 45 -7.03 8.60 13.57
C PHE A 45 -7.89 8.86 14.82
N TYR A 46 -7.25 9.28 15.91
CA TYR A 46 -7.96 9.73 17.09
C TYR A 46 -8.91 10.90 16.78
N TRP A 47 -8.41 11.89 16.03
CA TRP A 47 -9.21 13.04 15.61
C TRP A 47 -10.41 12.64 14.74
N MET A 48 -10.20 11.77 13.76
CA MET A 48 -11.29 11.23 12.94
C MET A 48 -12.32 10.49 13.79
N ALA A 49 -11.88 9.64 14.73
CA ALA A 49 -12.78 8.90 15.60
C ALA A 49 -13.60 9.81 16.52
N VAL A 50 -12.95 10.77 17.16
CA VAL A 50 -13.62 11.78 18.01
C VAL A 50 -14.65 12.58 17.20
N THR A 51 -14.28 13.08 16.03
CA THR A 51 -15.17 13.87 15.19
C THR A 51 -16.34 13.05 14.64
N ALA A 52 -16.10 11.77 14.31
CA ALA A 52 -17.14 10.89 13.79
C ALA A 52 -18.28 10.61 14.79
N ILE A 53 -17.98 10.65 16.09
CA ILE A 53 -18.98 10.41 17.17
C ILE A 53 -19.42 11.67 17.90
N LYS A 54 -18.93 12.85 17.49
CA LYS A 54 -19.23 14.14 18.11
C LYS A 54 -20.49 14.73 17.50
N PRO A 55 -21.55 15.12 18.28
CA PRO A 55 -22.72 15.75 17.74
C PRO A 55 -22.41 17.13 17.13
N ASN A 56 -23.19 17.56 16.13
CA ASN A 56 -22.97 18.82 15.40
C ASN A 56 -22.88 20.04 16.32
N ILE A 57 -23.63 20.05 17.43
CA ILE A 57 -23.59 21.16 18.38
C ILE A 57 -22.24 21.30 19.05
N GLU A 58 -21.57 20.20 19.39
CA GLU A 58 -20.23 20.21 19.98
C GLU A 58 -19.15 20.60 18.95
N MET A 59 -19.40 20.38 17.66
CA MET A 59 -18.49 20.78 16.59
C MET A 59 -18.59 22.27 16.23
N THR A 60 -19.72 22.93 16.54
CA THR A 60 -19.96 24.33 16.17
C THR A 60 -19.73 25.30 17.33
N ARG A 61 -19.84 24.82 18.58
CA ARG A 61 -19.71 25.67 19.79
C ARG A 61 -18.37 25.41 20.48
N TYR A 62 -17.28 25.89 19.90
CA TYR A 62 -15.93 25.74 20.45
C TYR A 62 -15.70 26.52 21.73
N ASP A 63 -16.56 27.50 22.06
CA ASP A 63 -16.57 28.26 23.31
C ASP A 63 -17.04 27.42 24.50
N GLN A 64 -17.84 26.38 24.27
CA GLN A 64 -18.44 25.55 25.31
C GLN A 64 -17.89 24.14 25.35
N PHE A 65 -17.42 23.62 24.21
CA PHE A 65 -16.99 22.21 24.05
C PHE A 65 -15.54 22.12 23.56
N SER A 66 -14.80 21.21 24.16
CA SER A 66 -13.43 20.95 23.76
C SER A 66 -13.37 20.29 22.36
N PRO A 67 -12.45 20.66 21.49
CA PRO A 67 -12.25 19.95 20.23
C PRO A 67 -11.65 18.54 20.40
N PHE A 68 -11.00 18.27 21.53
CA PHE A 68 -10.22 17.04 21.75
C PHE A 68 -11.00 15.88 22.32
N TRP A 69 -12.16 16.08 22.93
CA TRP A 69 -12.98 14.99 23.48
C TRP A 69 -14.45 15.21 23.20
N VAL A 70 -15.24 14.17 23.38
CA VAL A 70 -16.71 14.18 23.23
C VAL A 70 -17.35 14.18 24.58
N VAL A 71 -18.40 14.97 24.77
CA VAL A 71 -19.20 15.01 25.99
C VAL A 71 -20.42 14.09 25.85
N ASP A 72 -21.12 14.18 24.72
CA ASP A 72 -22.34 13.42 24.44
C ASP A 72 -22.19 12.63 23.14
N PRO A 73 -21.57 11.43 23.16
CA PRO A 73 -21.25 10.69 21.94
C PRO A 73 -22.50 10.23 21.20
N THR A 74 -22.51 10.41 19.88
CA THR A 74 -23.59 9.99 18.99
C THR A 74 -23.09 9.09 17.85
N LEU A 75 -23.95 8.23 17.34
CA LEU A 75 -23.70 7.45 16.12
C LEU A 75 -24.46 8.00 14.90
N GLU A 76 -25.03 9.19 15.01
CA GLU A 76 -25.84 9.82 13.97
C GLU A 76 -25.09 9.92 12.64
N HIS A 77 -23.85 10.38 12.66
CA HIS A 77 -23.02 10.52 11.46
C HIS A 77 -22.68 9.19 10.79
N ILE A 78 -22.42 8.16 11.59
CA ILE A 78 -22.15 6.81 11.10
C ILE A 78 -23.42 6.21 10.50
N ASN A 79 -24.56 6.36 11.17
CA ASN A 79 -25.86 5.91 10.65
C ASN A 79 -26.24 6.64 9.37
N TYR A 80 -26.08 7.95 9.33
CA TYR A 80 -26.28 8.75 8.12
C TYR A 80 -25.42 8.22 6.96
N LEU A 81 -24.12 8.07 7.20
CA LEU A 81 -23.15 7.60 6.20
C LEU A 81 -23.52 6.22 5.64
N LEU A 82 -23.84 5.27 6.52
CA LEU A 82 -24.08 3.88 6.13
C LEU A 82 -25.47 3.61 5.53
N PHE A 83 -26.50 4.36 5.96
CA PHE A 83 -27.88 4.07 5.60
C PHE A 83 -28.57 5.15 4.75
N GLN A 84 -27.99 6.36 4.67
CA GLN A 84 -28.60 7.46 3.93
C GLN A 84 -27.73 7.99 2.78
N THR A 85 -26.54 7.39 2.59
CA THR A 85 -25.64 7.71 1.47
C THR A 85 -25.27 6.44 0.68
N SER A 86 -24.63 6.62 -0.47
CA SER A 86 -24.10 5.51 -1.29
C SER A 86 -22.76 4.94 -0.77
N TYR A 87 -22.31 5.34 0.41
CA TYR A 87 -21.00 4.97 0.97
C TYR A 87 -20.73 3.44 0.99
N PRO A 88 -21.67 2.58 1.41
CA PRO A 88 -21.43 1.12 1.37
C PRO A 88 -21.15 0.62 -0.05
N GLY A 89 -21.83 1.18 -1.04
CA GLY A 89 -21.58 0.90 -2.47
C GLY A 89 -20.17 1.33 -2.88
N TRP A 90 -19.74 2.53 -2.49
CA TRP A 90 -18.38 3.01 -2.77
C TRP A 90 -17.30 2.12 -2.15
N LEU A 91 -17.55 1.62 -0.94
CA LEU A 91 -16.64 0.70 -0.26
C LEU A 91 -16.50 -0.61 -1.04
N VAL A 92 -17.62 -1.20 -1.47
CA VAL A 92 -17.63 -2.41 -2.29
C VAL A 92 -16.93 -2.17 -3.63
N ASN A 93 -17.25 -1.08 -4.31
CA ASN A 93 -16.60 -0.70 -5.57
C ASN A 93 -15.08 -0.58 -5.40
N THR A 94 -14.62 0.10 -4.35
CA THR A 94 -13.19 0.28 -4.10
C THR A 94 -12.50 -1.06 -3.85
N ILE A 95 -13.12 -1.95 -3.06
CA ILE A 95 -12.59 -3.31 -2.81
C ILE A 95 -12.47 -4.09 -4.13
N VAL A 96 -13.54 -4.12 -4.92
CA VAL A 96 -13.60 -4.88 -6.18
C VAL A 96 -12.57 -4.33 -7.18
N ILE A 97 -12.58 -3.02 -7.40
CA ILE A 97 -11.68 -2.35 -8.36
C ILE A 97 -10.23 -2.56 -7.94
N SER A 98 -9.89 -2.27 -6.67
CA SER A 98 -8.52 -2.38 -6.18
C SER A 98 -8.01 -3.82 -6.21
N THR A 99 -8.84 -4.79 -5.85
CA THR A 99 -8.47 -6.21 -5.89
C THR A 99 -8.29 -6.68 -7.34
N ALA A 100 -9.22 -6.37 -8.24
CA ALA A 100 -9.15 -6.78 -9.63
C ALA A 100 -7.97 -6.13 -10.37
N ALA A 101 -7.75 -4.83 -10.20
CA ALA A 101 -6.64 -4.11 -10.81
C ALA A 101 -5.29 -4.61 -10.28
N THR A 102 -5.17 -4.86 -8.96
CA THR A 102 -3.97 -5.43 -8.35
C THR A 102 -3.68 -6.82 -8.90
N PHE A 103 -4.68 -7.70 -8.94
CA PHE A 103 -4.52 -9.05 -9.47
C PHE A 103 -4.06 -9.04 -10.93
N LEU A 104 -4.73 -8.26 -11.78
CA LEU A 104 -4.37 -8.13 -13.19
C LEU A 104 -2.94 -7.60 -13.36
N SER A 105 -2.58 -6.60 -12.59
CA SER A 105 -1.23 -6.00 -12.61
C SER A 105 -0.16 -6.98 -12.13
N LEU A 106 -0.42 -7.76 -11.07
CA LEU A 106 0.51 -8.76 -10.56
C LEU A 106 0.73 -9.90 -11.55
N VAL A 107 -0.32 -10.42 -12.16
CA VAL A 107 -0.20 -11.48 -13.17
C VAL A 107 0.67 -11.00 -14.33
N ALA A 108 0.39 -9.82 -14.85
CA ALA A 108 1.18 -9.25 -15.94
C ALA A 108 2.63 -8.96 -15.52
N ALA A 109 2.83 -8.43 -14.31
CA ALA A 109 4.15 -8.11 -13.76
C ALA A 109 5.02 -9.35 -13.52
N VAL A 110 4.43 -10.44 -13.02
CA VAL A 110 5.11 -11.74 -12.84
C VAL A 110 5.64 -12.25 -14.19
N LEU A 111 4.78 -12.28 -15.19
CA LEU A 111 5.17 -12.76 -16.52
C LEU A 111 6.25 -11.87 -17.15
N ALA A 112 6.10 -10.55 -17.03
CA ALA A 112 7.08 -9.60 -17.54
C ALA A 112 8.43 -9.70 -16.80
N ALA A 113 8.41 -9.73 -15.47
CA ALA A 113 9.62 -9.85 -14.66
C ALA A 113 10.36 -11.17 -14.92
N TYR A 114 9.61 -12.28 -15.03
CA TYR A 114 10.19 -13.59 -15.36
C TYR A 114 10.82 -13.61 -16.75
N ALA A 115 10.14 -13.06 -17.74
CA ALA A 115 10.66 -12.98 -19.10
C ALA A 115 11.94 -12.15 -19.18
N ILE A 116 11.96 -10.98 -18.53
CA ILE A 116 13.09 -10.04 -18.57
C ILE A 116 14.30 -10.61 -17.80
N GLU A 117 14.10 -11.09 -16.58
CA GLU A 117 15.19 -11.44 -15.68
C GLU A 117 15.71 -12.88 -15.91
N ARG A 118 14.81 -13.81 -16.27
CA ARG A 118 15.13 -15.25 -16.35
C ARG A 118 15.29 -15.80 -17.78
N LEU A 119 14.43 -15.38 -18.70
CA LEU A 119 14.56 -15.82 -20.08
C LEU A 119 15.66 -15.07 -20.84
N ARG A 120 16.04 -13.87 -20.39
CA ARG A 120 17.16 -13.06 -20.92
C ARG A 120 17.21 -12.99 -22.43
N PHE A 121 16.06 -12.74 -23.06
CA PHE A 121 15.97 -12.58 -24.52
C PHE A 121 16.73 -11.34 -25.00
N SER A 122 17.05 -11.31 -26.31
CA SER A 122 17.71 -10.14 -26.89
C SER A 122 16.88 -8.89 -26.68
N GLY A 123 17.44 -7.86 -26.02
CA GLY A 123 16.72 -6.63 -25.66
C GLY A 123 16.04 -6.63 -24.30
N SER A 124 16.10 -7.72 -23.52
CA SER A 124 15.45 -7.80 -22.20
C SER A 124 15.87 -6.65 -21.26
N ARG A 125 17.15 -6.27 -21.26
CA ARG A 125 17.66 -5.16 -20.46
C ARG A 125 17.03 -3.82 -20.86
N GLN A 126 16.88 -3.57 -22.16
CA GLN A 126 16.25 -2.34 -22.68
C GLN A 126 14.78 -2.29 -22.33
N VAL A 127 14.07 -3.42 -22.44
CA VAL A 127 12.67 -3.53 -22.03
C VAL A 127 12.53 -3.28 -20.53
N GLY A 128 13.38 -3.89 -19.69
CA GLY A 128 13.38 -3.65 -18.24
C GLY A 128 13.64 -2.18 -17.89
N LEU A 129 14.59 -1.53 -18.58
CA LEU A 129 14.82 -0.09 -18.42
C LEU A 129 13.60 0.74 -18.88
N GLY A 130 12.98 0.36 -20.00
CA GLY A 130 11.75 1.01 -20.49
C GLY A 130 10.60 0.94 -19.51
N ILE A 131 10.38 -0.21 -18.86
CA ILE A 131 9.37 -0.38 -17.81
C ILE A 131 9.69 0.51 -16.58
N PHE A 132 10.96 0.58 -16.18
CA PHE A 132 11.38 1.47 -15.10
C PHE A 132 11.14 2.94 -15.46
N LEU A 133 11.47 3.36 -16.70
CA LEU A 133 11.19 4.72 -17.17
C LEU A 133 9.68 5.01 -17.23
N ALA A 134 8.86 4.02 -17.63
CA ALA A 134 7.41 4.15 -17.62
C ALA A 134 6.86 4.36 -16.18
N TYR A 135 7.46 3.73 -15.18
CA TYR A 135 7.10 3.96 -13.77
C TYR A 135 7.36 5.41 -13.32
N LEU A 136 8.36 6.08 -13.88
CA LEU A 136 8.68 7.48 -13.55
C LEU A 136 7.69 8.49 -14.15
N VAL A 137 6.83 8.07 -15.09
CA VAL A 137 5.80 8.94 -15.66
C VAL A 137 4.69 9.15 -14.63
N PRO A 138 4.40 10.40 -14.20
CA PRO A 138 3.35 10.66 -13.24
C PRO A 138 1.98 10.21 -13.78
N PRO A 139 1.19 9.44 -13.01
CA PRO A 139 -0.17 9.05 -13.41
C PRO A 139 -1.05 10.24 -13.78
N SER A 140 -0.83 11.39 -13.13
CA SER A 140 -1.52 12.64 -13.41
C SER A 140 -1.30 13.23 -14.80
N ILE A 141 -0.36 12.72 -15.60
CA ILE A 141 -0.18 13.10 -17.00
C ILE A 141 -0.92 12.12 -17.90
N LEU A 142 -0.98 10.84 -17.50
CA LEU A 142 -1.56 9.78 -18.33
C LEU A 142 -3.10 9.80 -18.35
N PHE A 143 -3.76 10.43 -17.36
CA PHE A 143 -5.22 10.38 -17.30
C PHE A 143 -5.90 11.02 -18.54
N ILE A 144 -5.31 12.05 -19.15
CA ILE A 144 -5.90 12.72 -20.33
C ILE A 144 -5.99 11.78 -21.54
N PRO A 145 -4.88 11.16 -22.02
CA PRO A 145 -4.98 10.21 -23.13
C PRO A 145 -5.80 8.96 -22.77
N LEU A 146 -5.75 8.51 -21.51
CA LEU A 146 -6.55 7.37 -21.06
C LEU A 146 -8.06 7.71 -21.04
N ALA A 147 -8.44 8.94 -20.70
CA ALA A 147 -9.83 9.39 -20.79
C ALA A 147 -10.38 9.24 -22.21
N VAL A 148 -9.61 9.66 -23.23
CA VAL A 148 -10.00 9.50 -24.63
C VAL A 148 -10.19 8.01 -24.98
N MET A 149 -9.29 7.13 -24.51
CA MET A 149 -9.40 5.68 -24.74
C MET A 149 -10.65 5.10 -24.05
N VAL A 150 -10.88 5.45 -22.80
CA VAL A 150 -12.03 4.99 -22.00
C VAL A 150 -13.33 5.41 -22.68
N PHE A 151 -13.42 6.65 -23.14
CA PHE A 151 -14.58 7.15 -23.90
C PHE A 151 -14.82 6.38 -25.21
N ASN A 152 -13.76 6.21 -26.00
CA ASN A 152 -13.86 5.52 -27.31
C ASN A 152 -14.22 4.04 -27.16
N LEU A 153 -13.82 3.41 -26.04
CA LEU A 153 -14.18 2.02 -25.75
C LEU A 153 -15.57 1.86 -25.09
N GLY A 154 -16.26 2.96 -24.81
CA GLY A 154 -17.57 2.93 -24.14
C GLY A 154 -17.52 2.46 -22.69
N LEU A 155 -16.37 2.59 -22.03
CA LEU A 155 -16.15 2.17 -20.64
C LEU A 155 -16.40 3.28 -19.62
N TYR A 156 -16.65 4.50 -20.07
CA TYR A 156 -16.90 5.64 -19.20
C TYR A 156 -18.03 5.37 -18.22
N ASP A 157 -17.85 5.81 -16.99
CA ASP A 157 -18.79 5.61 -15.87
C ASP A 157 -19.04 4.13 -15.52
N THR A 158 -18.04 3.28 -15.72
CA THR A 158 -18.09 1.87 -15.32
C THR A 158 -16.86 1.49 -14.48
N PRO A 159 -16.96 0.51 -13.56
CA PRO A 159 -15.80 -0.01 -12.82
C PRO A 159 -14.69 -0.53 -13.72
N PHE A 160 -15.01 -1.02 -14.92
CA PHE A 160 -14.03 -1.51 -15.89
C PHE A 160 -13.09 -0.42 -16.40
N ALA A 161 -13.53 0.85 -16.46
CA ALA A 161 -12.65 1.97 -16.78
C ALA A 161 -11.43 2.00 -15.83
N LEU A 162 -11.66 1.80 -14.53
CA LEU A 162 -10.63 1.83 -13.51
C LEU A 162 -9.82 0.53 -13.49
N ILE A 163 -10.48 -0.63 -13.56
CA ILE A 163 -9.81 -1.94 -13.56
C ILE A 163 -8.80 -2.07 -14.70
N LEU A 164 -9.11 -1.51 -15.87
CA LEU A 164 -8.23 -1.59 -17.04
C LEU A 164 -7.20 -0.48 -17.12
N THR A 165 -7.44 0.68 -16.51
CA THR A 165 -6.48 1.80 -16.55
C THR A 165 -5.49 1.78 -15.39
N TYR A 166 -5.84 1.29 -14.20
CA TYR A 166 -4.94 1.22 -13.05
C TYR A 166 -3.66 0.40 -13.31
N PRO A 167 -3.68 -0.71 -14.08
CA PRO A 167 -2.45 -1.41 -14.45
C PRO A 167 -1.41 -0.54 -15.14
N THR A 168 -1.76 0.58 -15.75
CA THR A 168 -0.81 1.48 -16.41
C THR A 168 0.27 2.02 -15.47
N PHE A 169 -0.05 2.22 -14.18
CA PHE A 169 0.91 2.66 -13.17
C PHE A 169 1.27 1.55 -12.16
N LEU A 170 0.39 0.58 -11.93
CA LEU A 170 0.65 -0.52 -11.00
C LEU A 170 1.63 -1.54 -11.58
N MET A 171 1.45 -1.95 -12.84
CA MET A 171 2.24 -2.98 -13.47
C MET A 171 3.74 -2.63 -13.58
N PRO A 172 4.14 -1.41 -13.98
CA PRO A 172 5.57 -1.05 -14.04
C PRO A 172 6.26 -1.17 -12.69
N PHE A 173 5.64 -0.69 -11.62
CA PHE A 173 6.15 -0.80 -10.26
C PHE A 173 6.30 -2.26 -9.82
N CYS A 174 5.22 -3.05 -9.95
CA CYS A 174 5.24 -4.47 -9.57
C CYS A 174 6.30 -5.25 -10.36
N THR A 175 6.44 -4.99 -11.65
CA THR A 175 7.44 -5.64 -12.49
C THR A 175 8.86 -5.32 -12.00
N TRP A 176 9.15 -4.06 -11.73
CA TRP A 176 10.46 -3.64 -11.25
C TRP A 176 10.80 -4.28 -9.89
N LEU A 177 9.86 -4.29 -8.97
CA LEU A 177 10.05 -4.91 -7.66
C LEU A 177 10.28 -6.43 -7.79
N LEU A 178 9.46 -7.11 -8.59
CA LEU A 178 9.58 -8.56 -8.80
C LEU A 178 10.85 -8.96 -9.55
N MET A 179 11.36 -8.13 -10.46
CA MET A 179 12.67 -8.36 -11.07
C MET A 179 13.77 -8.44 -10.02
N GLY A 180 13.76 -7.55 -9.00
CA GLY A 180 14.69 -7.60 -7.88
C GLY A 180 14.61 -8.92 -7.10
N TYR A 181 13.39 -9.37 -6.79
CA TYR A 181 13.17 -10.65 -6.12
C TYR A 181 13.59 -11.85 -6.96
N PHE A 182 13.22 -11.89 -8.21
CA PHE A 182 13.61 -13.00 -9.08
C PHE A 182 15.13 -13.08 -9.24
N ARG A 183 15.82 -11.93 -9.31
CA ARG A 183 17.28 -11.88 -9.38
C ARG A 183 17.97 -12.54 -8.16
N SER A 184 17.39 -12.46 -6.99
CA SER A 184 17.96 -13.01 -5.76
C SER A 184 17.83 -14.54 -5.65
N ILE A 185 17.00 -15.18 -6.49
CA ILE A 185 16.86 -16.66 -6.51
C ILE A 185 18.04 -17.24 -7.29
N PRO A 186 18.80 -18.22 -6.73
CA PRO A 186 19.89 -18.88 -7.43
C PRO A 186 19.44 -19.50 -8.76
N PHE A 187 20.20 -19.24 -9.83
CA PHE A 187 19.84 -19.69 -11.18
C PHE A 187 19.99 -21.20 -11.33
N GLU A 188 20.88 -21.80 -10.53
CA GLU A 188 21.18 -23.24 -10.47
C GLU A 188 19.92 -24.09 -10.20
N LEU A 189 18.95 -23.55 -9.44
CA LEU A 189 17.68 -24.26 -9.19
C LEU A 189 16.86 -24.44 -10.47
N GLU A 190 16.91 -23.48 -11.37
CA GLU A 190 16.23 -23.58 -12.67
C GLU A 190 16.98 -24.51 -13.63
N GLU A 191 18.32 -24.48 -13.60
CA GLU A 191 19.16 -25.36 -14.41
C GLU A 191 18.96 -26.81 -14.03
N CYS A 192 18.94 -27.17 -12.74
CA CYS A 192 18.62 -28.50 -12.26
C CYS A 192 17.25 -28.96 -12.76
N ALA A 193 16.23 -28.12 -12.63
CA ALA A 193 14.89 -28.45 -13.09
C ALA A 193 14.80 -28.65 -14.61
N LEU A 194 15.59 -27.88 -15.39
CA LEU A 194 15.68 -28.08 -16.84
C LEU A 194 16.31 -29.44 -17.21
N ILE A 195 17.34 -29.86 -16.46
CA ILE A 195 17.97 -31.17 -16.64
C ILE A 195 16.96 -32.30 -16.34
N ASP A 196 16.10 -32.10 -15.33
CA ASP A 196 15.00 -33.00 -14.98
C ASP A 196 13.84 -32.97 -15.98
N GLY A 197 13.92 -32.14 -17.03
CA GLY A 197 12.91 -32.08 -18.10
C GLY A 197 11.72 -31.13 -17.79
N ALA A 198 11.83 -30.26 -16.77
CA ALA A 198 10.78 -29.30 -16.47
C ALA A 198 10.65 -28.24 -17.56
N SER A 199 9.42 -27.89 -17.94
CA SER A 199 9.14 -26.77 -18.83
C SER A 199 9.33 -25.42 -18.12
N ARG A 200 9.56 -24.33 -18.86
CA ARG A 200 9.67 -22.97 -18.30
C ARG A 200 8.45 -22.56 -17.47
N TRP A 201 7.26 -23.01 -17.86
CA TRP A 201 6.05 -22.78 -17.08
C TRP A 201 6.05 -23.53 -15.73
N GLN A 202 6.55 -24.77 -15.73
CA GLN A 202 6.71 -25.52 -14.49
C GLN A 202 7.76 -24.89 -13.57
N ILE A 203 8.86 -24.40 -14.12
CA ILE A 203 9.88 -23.67 -13.35
C ILE A 203 9.29 -22.42 -12.73
N LEU A 204 8.59 -21.58 -13.52
CA LEU A 204 7.92 -20.40 -13.00
C LEU A 204 6.96 -20.75 -11.85
N THR A 205 6.05 -21.72 -12.07
CA THR A 205 4.96 -21.99 -11.13
C THR A 205 5.36 -22.83 -9.92
N LYS A 206 6.35 -23.72 -10.06
CA LYS A 206 6.75 -24.67 -9.00
C LYS A 206 8.03 -24.27 -8.25
N ILE A 207 8.84 -23.38 -8.81
CA ILE A 207 10.12 -22.97 -8.21
C ILE A 207 10.13 -21.47 -7.95
N VAL A 208 10.03 -20.64 -9.00
CA VAL A 208 10.23 -19.21 -8.90
C VAL A 208 9.12 -18.54 -8.07
N LEU A 209 7.85 -18.81 -8.38
CA LEU A 209 6.72 -18.19 -7.66
C LEU A 209 6.68 -18.58 -6.18
N PRO A 210 6.81 -19.87 -5.78
CA PRO A 210 6.85 -20.23 -4.36
C PRO A 210 8.00 -19.58 -3.58
N LEU A 211 9.19 -19.49 -4.18
CA LEU A 211 10.34 -18.84 -3.55
C LEU A 211 10.17 -17.30 -3.49
N SER A 212 9.34 -16.73 -4.36
CA SER A 212 9.08 -15.29 -4.44
C SER A 212 7.85 -14.84 -3.66
N VAL A 213 7.18 -15.71 -2.90
CA VAL A 213 5.97 -15.37 -2.14
C VAL A 213 6.12 -14.08 -1.31
N PRO A 214 7.21 -13.82 -0.57
CA PRO A 214 7.36 -12.56 0.15
C PRO A 214 7.37 -11.34 -0.77
N GLY A 215 8.01 -11.44 -1.94
CA GLY A 215 8.03 -10.38 -2.95
C GLY A 215 6.67 -10.15 -3.61
N LEU A 216 5.92 -11.24 -3.87
CA LEU A 216 4.56 -11.16 -4.41
C LEU A 216 3.60 -10.50 -3.42
N ILE A 217 3.70 -10.84 -2.15
CA ILE A 217 2.91 -10.22 -1.09
C ILE A 217 3.24 -8.73 -1.00
N SER A 218 4.53 -8.37 -0.99
CA SER A 218 4.96 -6.97 -0.92
C SER A 218 4.46 -6.16 -2.12
N ALA A 219 4.60 -6.69 -3.34
CA ALA A 219 4.10 -6.06 -4.56
C ALA A 219 2.56 -5.91 -4.53
N GLY A 220 1.87 -6.95 -4.05
CA GLY A 220 0.41 -6.97 -3.95
C GLY A 220 -0.13 -5.93 -2.96
N ILE A 221 0.43 -5.85 -1.76
CA ILE A 221 0.04 -4.86 -0.76
C ILE A 221 0.25 -3.44 -1.29
N PHE A 222 1.39 -3.20 -1.92
CA PHE A 222 1.71 -1.88 -2.45
C PHE A 222 0.77 -1.50 -3.60
N ALA A 223 0.55 -2.41 -4.55
CA ALA A 223 -0.36 -2.19 -5.68
C ALA A 223 -1.80 -1.98 -5.20
N PHE A 224 -2.27 -2.79 -4.24
CA PHE A 224 -3.59 -2.62 -3.64
C PHE A 224 -3.71 -1.24 -2.97
N THR A 225 -2.72 -0.82 -2.19
CA THR A 225 -2.73 0.47 -1.50
C THR A 225 -2.73 1.64 -2.48
N LEU A 226 -1.95 1.57 -3.55
CA LEU A 226 -1.95 2.60 -4.60
C LEU A 226 -3.30 2.67 -5.31
N SER A 227 -3.88 1.52 -5.64
CA SER A 227 -5.21 1.45 -6.27
C SER A 227 -6.32 1.93 -5.32
N TRP A 228 -6.24 1.57 -4.04
CA TRP A 228 -7.19 1.98 -3.01
C TRP A 228 -7.29 3.49 -2.84
N ASN A 229 -6.16 4.17 -2.85
CA ASN A 229 -6.05 5.61 -2.66
C ASN A 229 -6.13 6.40 -3.98
N GLU A 230 -6.33 5.72 -5.12
CA GLU A 230 -6.37 6.40 -6.39
C GLU A 230 -7.61 7.31 -6.48
N PHE A 231 -7.38 8.55 -6.90
CA PHE A 231 -8.40 9.59 -6.92
C PHE A 231 -8.60 10.20 -8.30
N ILE A 232 -7.52 10.46 -9.05
CA ILE A 232 -7.56 11.26 -10.29
C ILE A 232 -8.31 10.52 -11.40
N TYR A 233 -8.00 9.25 -11.63
CA TYR A 233 -8.65 8.45 -12.66
C TYR A 233 -10.10 8.18 -12.26
N ALA A 234 -10.34 7.86 -10.98
CA ALA A 234 -11.69 7.62 -10.48
C ALA A 234 -12.57 8.89 -10.59
N LEU A 235 -12.04 10.08 -10.25
CA LEU A 235 -12.75 11.34 -10.40
C LEU A 235 -13.05 11.67 -11.89
N THR A 236 -12.13 11.28 -12.79
CA THR A 236 -12.25 11.61 -14.21
C THR A 236 -13.15 10.65 -14.97
N PHE A 237 -13.09 9.34 -14.65
CA PHE A 237 -13.75 8.29 -15.43
C PHE A 237 -15.10 7.87 -14.86
N ILE A 238 -15.39 8.20 -13.61
CA ILE A 238 -16.63 7.83 -12.92
C ILE A 238 -17.43 9.10 -12.60
N GLN A 239 -18.69 9.13 -13.01
CA GLN A 239 -19.58 10.26 -12.79
C GLN A 239 -20.73 9.91 -11.86
N SER A 240 -21.42 8.77 -12.07
CA SER A 240 -22.59 8.39 -11.28
C SER A 240 -22.20 8.05 -9.83
N SER A 241 -23.02 8.48 -8.87
CA SER A 241 -22.76 8.25 -7.44
C SER A 241 -22.60 6.76 -7.12
N GLU A 242 -23.35 5.90 -7.80
CA GLU A 242 -23.35 4.45 -7.56
C GLU A 242 -22.01 3.77 -7.91
N ASN A 243 -21.27 4.29 -8.90
CA ASN A 243 -20.03 3.72 -9.38
C ASN A 243 -18.76 4.31 -8.72
N LYS A 244 -18.90 5.35 -7.90
CA LYS A 244 -17.78 6.01 -7.24
C LYS A 244 -16.98 5.06 -6.34
N THR A 245 -15.71 5.39 -6.18
CA THR A 245 -14.82 4.83 -5.15
C THR A 245 -14.91 5.66 -3.87
N VAL A 246 -14.49 5.09 -2.73
CA VAL A 246 -14.50 5.79 -1.44
C VAL A 246 -13.78 7.14 -1.49
N PRO A 247 -12.54 7.27 -2.02
CA PRO A 247 -11.86 8.56 -2.06
C PRO A 247 -12.65 9.63 -2.81
N VAL A 248 -13.26 9.27 -3.93
CA VAL A 248 -14.05 10.20 -4.75
C VAL A 248 -15.40 10.48 -4.12
N GLY A 249 -16.13 9.43 -3.72
CA GLY A 249 -17.48 9.57 -3.15
C GLY A 249 -17.49 10.42 -1.88
N VAL A 250 -16.56 10.16 -0.95
CA VAL A 250 -16.44 10.94 0.29
C VAL A 250 -16.21 12.41 0.00
N LEU A 251 -15.29 12.73 -0.91
CA LEU A 251 -14.96 14.14 -1.18
C LEU A 251 -16.04 14.86 -1.99
N THR A 252 -16.70 14.17 -2.94
CA THR A 252 -17.63 14.84 -3.86
C THR A 252 -19.08 14.84 -3.38
N GLU A 253 -19.47 13.94 -2.49
CA GLU A 253 -20.87 13.81 -2.03
C GLU A 253 -21.09 14.33 -0.60
N LEU A 254 -20.07 14.25 0.28
CA LEU A 254 -20.16 14.72 1.66
C LEU A 254 -19.69 16.17 1.82
N VAL A 255 -19.07 16.74 0.80
CA VAL A 255 -18.69 18.15 0.74
C VAL A 255 -19.57 18.83 -0.32
N ARG A 256 -20.63 19.54 0.12
CA ARG A 256 -21.57 20.22 -0.77
C ARG A 256 -21.43 21.74 -0.61
N SER A 257 -20.71 22.36 -1.52
CA SER A 257 -20.44 23.81 -1.50
C SER A 257 -19.82 24.25 -0.17
N ASP A 258 -20.51 25.08 0.61
CA ASP A 258 -20.05 25.57 1.91
C ASP A 258 -20.52 24.72 3.10
N VAL A 259 -21.27 23.64 2.84
CA VAL A 259 -21.76 22.73 3.89
C VAL A 259 -20.89 21.48 3.94
N TYR A 260 -20.21 21.32 5.03
CA TYR A 260 -19.35 20.16 5.30
C TYR A 260 -20.01 19.27 6.34
N GLU A 261 -20.33 18.04 5.95
CA GLU A 261 -20.77 17.00 6.87
C GLU A 261 -19.54 16.40 7.58
N TRP A 262 -18.88 17.22 8.43
CA TRP A 262 -17.59 16.87 9.06
C TRP A 262 -17.63 15.53 9.79
N GLY A 263 -18.71 15.25 10.54
CA GLY A 263 -18.86 13.99 11.25
C GLY A 263 -18.93 12.78 10.30
N ALA A 264 -19.74 12.86 9.26
CA ALA A 264 -19.86 11.80 8.25
C ALA A 264 -18.58 11.67 7.40
N LEU A 265 -17.93 12.77 7.07
CA LEU A 265 -16.67 12.80 6.33
C LEU A 265 -15.54 12.10 7.12
N MET A 266 -15.42 12.41 8.41
CA MET A 266 -14.41 11.79 9.28
C MET A 266 -14.75 10.32 9.56
N ALA A 267 -16.02 9.96 9.70
CA ALA A 267 -16.46 8.58 9.79
C ALA A 267 -16.12 7.81 8.50
N GLY A 268 -16.38 8.40 7.32
CA GLY A 268 -16.06 7.81 6.02
C GLY A 268 -14.57 7.60 5.81
N ALA A 269 -13.74 8.57 6.19
CA ALA A 269 -12.29 8.46 6.14
C ALA A 269 -11.76 7.37 7.09
N LEU A 270 -12.29 7.31 8.32
CA LEU A 270 -11.90 6.31 9.31
C LEU A 270 -12.28 4.88 8.85
N ILE A 271 -13.54 4.67 8.47
CA ILE A 271 -14.02 3.37 7.99
C ILE A 271 -13.29 2.98 6.69
N GLY A 272 -13.09 3.94 5.78
CA GLY A 272 -12.35 3.72 4.53
C GLY A 272 -10.88 3.37 4.73
N SER A 273 -10.26 3.71 5.88
CA SER A 273 -8.90 3.29 6.19
C SER A 273 -8.79 1.85 6.70
N LEU A 274 -9.88 1.27 7.27
CA LEU A 274 -9.86 -0.05 7.89
C LEU A 274 -9.41 -1.19 6.96
N PRO A 275 -9.88 -1.30 5.70
CA PRO A 275 -9.45 -2.39 4.83
C PRO A 275 -7.94 -2.41 4.59
N VAL A 276 -7.33 -1.23 4.45
CA VAL A 276 -5.87 -1.12 4.27
C VAL A 276 -5.14 -1.50 5.57
N VAL A 277 -5.60 -1.01 6.72
CA VAL A 277 -5.02 -1.36 8.03
C VAL A 277 -5.10 -2.88 8.28
N ILE A 278 -6.26 -3.48 7.99
CA ILE A 278 -6.46 -4.93 8.11
C ILE A 278 -5.49 -5.68 7.20
N LEU A 279 -5.38 -5.28 5.93
CA LEU A 279 -4.46 -5.89 4.98
C LEU A 279 -3.01 -5.84 5.49
N TYR A 280 -2.54 -4.68 5.92
CA TYR A 280 -1.18 -4.53 6.48
C TYR A 280 -0.97 -5.37 7.73
N SER A 281 -1.97 -5.46 8.63
CA SER A 281 -1.87 -6.23 9.88
C SER A 281 -1.65 -7.72 9.63
N PHE A 282 -2.25 -8.28 8.57
CA PHE A 282 -2.04 -9.69 8.22
C PHE A 282 -0.67 -9.97 7.59
N PHE A 283 -0.09 -9.00 6.91
CA PHE A 283 1.11 -9.22 6.10
C PHE A 283 2.35 -8.48 6.60
N VAL A 284 2.27 -7.81 7.76
CA VAL A 284 3.38 -7.01 8.31
C VAL A 284 4.67 -7.81 8.47
N GLU A 285 4.59 -9.08 8.89
CA GLU A 285 5.76 -9.94 9.06
C GLU A 285 6.47 -10.21 7.73
N HIS A 286 5.70 -10.46 6.67
CA HIS A 286 6.26 -10.67 5.33
C HIS A 286 6.87 -9.39 4.76
N TYR A 287 6.23 -8.26 5.00
CA TYR A 287 6.72 -6.95 4.57
C TYR A 287 8.03 -6.57 5.28
N VAL A 288 8.10 -6.72 6.59
CA VAL A 288 9.30 -6.45 7.39
C VAL A 288 10.43 -7.41 7.01
N SER A 289 10.15 -8.70 6.83
CA SER A 289 11.17 -9.68 6.43
C SER A 289 11.75 -9.39 5.04
N SER A 290 10.94 -8.87 4.12
CA SER A 290 11.40 -8.49 2.78
C SER A 290 12.33 -7.28 2.81
N MET A 291 12.08 -6.32 3.71
CA MET A 291 12.94 -5.13 3.87
C MET A 291 14.24 -5.44 4.62
N THR A 292 14.18 -6.32 5.63
CA THR A 292 15.37 -6.68 6.43
C THR A 292 16.26 -7.70 5.72
N GLY A 293 15.72 -8.55 4.84
CA GLY A 293 16.48 -9.46 3.99
C GLY A 293 17.39 -8.73 3.00
N ALA A 294 17.04 -7.52 2.59
CA ALA A 294 17.86 -6.67 1.72
C ALA A 294 19.06 -6.00 2.42
N VAL A 295 19.13 -6.08 3.76
CA VAL A 295 20.18 -5.44 4.58
C VAL A 295 21.27 -6.43 5.02
N LYS A 296 21.18 -7.71 4.61
CA LYS A 296 22.15 -8.76 4.99
C LYS A 296 23.19 -9.07 3.90
N GLU A 297 23.56 -8.08 3.08
CA GLU A 297 24.80 -8.11 2.29
C GLU A 297 25.81 -7.11 2.79
#